data_e2190d28e47ad02d809617d7dcb47902
#
_entry.id   e2190d28e47ad02d809617d7dcb47902
#
_cell.length_a   1.000
_cell.length_b   1.000
_cell.length_c   1.000
_cell.angle_alpha   90.00
_cell.angle_beta   90.00
_cell.angle_gamma   90.00
#
_symmetry.space_group_name_H-M   'P 1'
#
loop_
_entity.id
_entity.type
_entity.pdbx_description
1 polymer ?
#
loop_
_entity_poly.entity_id
_entity_poly.type
_entity_poly.pdbx_seq_one_letter_code
_entity_poly.pdbx_strand_id
1 'polypeptide(L)'
;MNPFLDFRPPISAADGLEDNPVGPHAVDSFSRNAYNWQTAQAGGGSIFPGATTCSGNFATDPKCLGSSQIFNVFSVNQDFRTPYFYNFNVNVEKSLGSMAVLQVGYIGSAGHKLSVMRDINQNGAFNAQYPNYGSIIQLNSIGTSNYNSLQTTLRIRSWHGLTGQLAYTWAHALDEVTEYRGVLPLDSFNLAQEYGSSDFDTRHNFTAYFSYDLPGSSHGPRWLTHGWQVNSFLSLHSGQPFNFNAGTQRPGMNIVGNPYAGVSHAFNVAVGGEPWVNPAAFCVPGSAGCAGTTDPAGNLSRNALVGPGFADVDVSVFKNIQLKERLRVQLRAEMFNVFNRKNMATGPGSVGSNGVVSDTIGDYNGAPGLGPGEPFNMQIALKLIF
;
A
#
# COMPACT_ATOMS: atom_id res chain seq x y z
N MET A 1 4.27 -15.92 2.84
CA MET A 1 2.98 -16.12 3.52
C MET A 1 2.06 -16.81 2.55
N ASN A 2 1.38 -17.89 2.94
CA ASN A 2 0.47 -18.57 2.03
C ASN A 2 -0.78 -17.71 1.85
N PRO A 3 -1.13 -17.29 0.63
CA PRO A 3 -2.25 -16.40 0.37
C PRO A 3 -3.61 -16.96 0.78
N PHE A 4 -3.69 -18.25 1.00
CA PHE A 4 -4.93 -18.92 1.40
C PHE A 4 -5.24 -18.80 2.88
N LEU A 5 -4.30 -18.34 3.69
CA LEU A 5 -4.46 -18.22 5.14
C LEU A 5 -5.25 -17.02 5.61
N ASP A 6 -5.12 -15.90 4.92
CA ASP A 6 -5.80 -14.67 5.32
C ASP A 6 -7.30 -14.71 4.97
N PHE A 7 -7.66 -15.58 4.04
CA PHE A 7 -9.04 -15.97 3.75
C PHE A 7 -9.31 -17.32 4.38
N ARG A 8 -9.52 -17.40 5.62
CA ARG A 8 -9.91 -18.62 6.31
C ARG A 8 -11.29 -19.07 5.82
N PRO A 9 -11.36 -19.71 4.65
CA PRO A 9 -12.64 -20.18 4.18
C PRO A 9 -13.08 -21.31 5.13
N PRO A 10 -14.32 -21.32 5.44
CA PRO A 10 -14.85 -22.25 6.42
C PRO A 10 -14.63 -23.73 6.08
N ILE A 11 -14.20 -24.08 4.89
CA ILE A 11 -13.94 -25.46 4.44
C ILE A 11 -12.55 -25.55 3.80
N SER A 12 -11.55 -24.97 4.40
CA SER A 12 -10.19 -25.10 3.90
C SER A 12 -9.45 -26.18 4.67
N ALA A 13 -8.96 -27.18 3.98
CA ALA A 13 -8.03 -28.15 4.57
C ALA A 13 -6.72 -27.47 5.01
N ALA A 14 -6.43 -26.29 4.52
CA ALA A 14 -5.26 -25.50 4.88
C ALA A 14 -5.39 -24.81 6.24
N ASP A 15 -6.60 -24.53 6.70
CA ASP A 15 -6.84 -23.88 7.98
C ASP A 15 -6.29 -24.64 9.18
N GLY A 16 -6.23 -25.93 9.09
CA GLY A 16 -5.65 -26.72 10.16
C GLY A 16 -4.16 -26.98 10.02
N LEU A 17 -3.61 -26.78 8.81
CA LEU A 17 -2.22 -27.14 8.52
C LEU A 17 -1.21 -26.06 8.92
N GLU A 18 -1.62 -24.82 9.03
CA GLU A 18 -0.72 -23.71 9.28
C GLU A 18 -0.74 -23.24 10.72
N ASP A 19 -1.91 -23.25 11.33
CA ASP A 19 -2.03 -22.94 12.74
C ASP A 19 -1.76 -24.17 13.63
N ASN A 20 -1.82 -25.36 13.06
CA ASN A 20 -1.48 -26.61 13.74
C ASN A 20 -0.93 -27.66 12.75
N PRO A 21 0.40 -27.72 12.57
CA PRO A 21 1.03 -28.64 11.62
C PRO A 21 0.87 -30.13 11.94
N VAL A 22 0.21 -30.49 13.05
CA VAL A 22 0.06 -31.87 13.49
C VAL A 22 -1.25 -32.54 13.03
N GLY A 23 -2.07 -31.82 12.26
CA GLY A 23 -3.31 -32.41 11.72
C GLY A 23 -4.34 -31.37 11.27
N PRO A 24 -5.44 -31.79 10.66
CA PRO A 24 -6.53 -30.95 10.19
C PRO A 24 -7.34 -30.37 11.36
N HIS A 25 -6.68 -29.77 12.30
CA HIS A 25 -7.28 -29.11 13.44
C HIS A 25 -7.46 -27.66 13.08
N ALA A 26 -8.59 -27.37 12.74
CA ALA A 26 -8.96 -26.02 12.61
C ALA A 26 -8.83 -25.24 13.89
N VAL A 27 -8.20 -24.13 13.76
CA VAL A 27 -8.07 -23.17 14.84
C VAL A 27 -9.35 -22.35 14.98
N ASP A 28 -10.13 -22.20 13.94
CA ASP A 28 -11.43 -21.56 14.00
C ASP A 28 -12.57 -22.57 14.29
N SER A 29 -13.69 -22.03 14.74
CA SER A 29 -14.86 -22.85 15.09
C SER A 29 -15.45 -23.59 13.90
N PHE A 30 -15.12 -23.18 12.69
CA PHE A 30 -15.69 -23.77 11.48
C PHE A 30 -14.95 -25.01 11.04
N SER A 31 -13.64 -24.98 10.98
CA SER A 31 -12.86 -26.16 10.64
C SER A 31 -12.97 -27.23 11.74
N ARG A 32 -13.14 -26.80 12.99
CA ARG A 32 -13.51 -27.72 14.07
C ARG A 32 -14.86 -28.38 13.80
N ASN A 33 -15.80 -27.65 13.25
CA ASN A 33 -17.09 -28.20 12.83
C ASN A 33 -16.95 -29.13 11.62
N ALA A 34 -16.09 -28.83 10.67
CA ALA A 34 -15.80 -29.72 9.54
C ALA A 34 -15.12 -31.01 9.98
N TYR A 35 -14.19 -30.95 10.93
CA TYR A 35 -13.60 -32.13 11.56
C TYR A 35 -14.65 -32.97 12.34
N ASN A 36 -15.49 -32.32 13.12
CA ASN A 36 -16.59 -32.97 13.83
C ASN A 36 -17.59 -33.58 12.86
N TRP A 37 -17.74 -33.07 11.67
CA TRP A 37 -18.57 -33.64 10.61
C TRP A 37 -18.07 -35.00 10.16
N GLN A 38 -16.79 -35.13 9.84
CA GLN A 38 -16.23 -36.44 9.47
C GLN A 38 -16.39 -37.45 10.59
N THR A 39 -16.18 -37.02 11.83
CA THR A 39 -16.33 -37.88 13.01
C THR A 39 -17.78 -38.22 13.30
N ALA A 40 -18.68 -37.26 13.19
CA ALA A 40 -20.11 -37.44 13.41
C ALA A 40 -20.75 -38.32 12.31
N GLN A 41 -20.30 -38.15 11.07
CA GLN A 41 -20.78 -38.96 9.95
C GLN A 41 -20.35 -40.43 10.08
N ALA A 42 -19.14 -40.71 10.56
CA ALA A 42 -18.67 -42.05 10.88
C ALA A 42 -19.45 -42.70 12.04
N GLY A 43 -19.97 -41.88 12.97
CA GLY A 43 -20.80 -42.30 14.09
C GLY A 43 -22.32 -42.26 13.84
N GLY A 44 -22.77 -41.88 12.65
CA GLY A 44 -24.20 -41.76 12.32
C GLY A 44 -24.92 -40.54 12.94
N GLY A 45 -24.17 -39.56 13.47
CA GLY A 45 -24.71 -38.32 14.03
C GLY A 45 -24.83 -37.17 13.01
N SER A 46 -25.76 -36.25 13.23
CA SER A 46 -25.86 -35.01 12.47
C SER A 46 -24.94 -33.94 13.09
N ILE A 47 -24.09 -33.34 12.27
CA ILE A 47 -23.20 -32.24 12.68
C ILE A 47 -23.88 -30.89 12.71
N PHE A 48 -25.00 -30.78 12.06
CA PHE A 48 -25.75 -29.50 12.02
C PHE A 48 -26.99 -29.63 12.89
N PRO A 49 -27.08 -28.87 14.00
CA PRO A 49 -28.29 -28.89 14.83
C PRO A 49 -29.52 -28.52 13.97
N GLY A 50 -30.46 -29.43 13.83
CA GLY A 50 -31.66 -29.26 13.04
C GLY A 50 -31.64 -29.86 11.62
N ALA A 51 -30.53 -30.44 11.16
CA ALA A 51 -30.50 -31.20 9.91
C ALA A 51 -31.10 -32.58 10.14
N THR A 52 -32.32 -32.79 9.68
CA THR A 52 -33.07 -34.04 9.94
C THR A 52 -32.81 -35.14 8.93
N THR A 53 -32.35 -34.83 7.73
CA THR A 53 -31.99 -35.81 6.70
C THR A 53 -31.11 -35.15 5.66
N CYS A 54 -29.82 -35.40 5.69
CA CYS A 54 -28.89 -34.93 4.65
C CYS A 54 -28.65 -36.09 3.67
N SER A 55 -28.83 -35.85 2.38
CA SER A 55 -28.60 -36.85 1.31
C SER A 55 -27.10 -37.12 1.05
N GLY A 56 -26.23 -36.45 1.76
CA GLY A 56 -24.76 -36.52 1.55
C GLY A 56 -24.23 -35.53 0.51
N ASN A 57 -25.06 -34.81 -0.20
CA ASN A 57 -24.60 -33.73 -1.08
C ASN A 57 -24.79 -32.36 -0.42
N PHE A 58 -23.83 -32.02 0.40
CA PHE A 58 -23.80 -30.78 1.18
C PHE A 58 -23.98 -29.50 0.34
N ALA A 59 -23.42 -29.45 -0.88
CA ALA A 59 -23.47 -28.27 -1.72
C ALA A 59 -24.90 -27.97 -2.25
N THR A 60 -25.68 -28.99 -2.48
CA THR A 60 -26.96 -28.86 -3.20
C THR A 60 -28.20 -29.24 -2.38
N ASP A 61 -28.07 -29.97 -1.26
CA ASP A 61 -29.20 -30.37 -0.42
C ASP A 61 -29.38 -29.38 0.76
N PRO A 62 -30.45 -28.52 0.72
CA PRO A 62 -30.72 -27.57 1.79
C PRO A 62 -30.97 -28.26 3.15
N LYS A 63 -31.29 -29.54 3.18
CA LYS A 63 -31.50 -30.30 4.42
C LYS A 63 -30.21 -30.64 5.15
N CYS A 64 -29.06 -30.54 4.47
CA CYS A 64 -27.77 -30.77 5.11
C CYS A 64 -27.39 -29.69 6.11
N LEU A 65 -27.98 -28.48 6.04
CA LEU A 65 -27.62 -27.35 6.86
C LEU A 65 -28.57 -26.99 8.00
N GLY A 66 -29.74 -27.62 8.07
CA GLY A 66 -30.77 -27.02 8.93
C GLY A 66 -31.13 -25.60 8.44
N SER A 67 -32.26 -25.05 8.85
CA SER A 67 -32.92 -23.91 8.22
C SER A 67 -32.23 -22.54 8.33
N SER A 68 -30.99 -22.43 8.79
CA SER A 68 -30.40 -21.09 9.07
C SER A 68 -28.90 -20.94 8.89
N GLN A 69 -28.14 -21.92 8.39
CA GLN A 69 -26.71 -21.77 8.23
C GLN A 69 -26.30 -21.68 6.76
N ILE A 70 -25.85 -20.52 6.36
CA ILE A 70 -25.28 -20.24 5.06
C ILE A 70 -23.75 -20.21 5.23
N PHE A 71 -23.01 -20.93 4.40
CA PHE A 71 -21.55 -20.99 4.45
C PHE A 71 -20.93 -20.19 3.32
N ASN A 72 -19.83 -19.52 3.66
CA ASN A 72 -18.96 -18.96 2.66
C ASN A 72 -17.90 -19.98 2.28
N VAL A 73 -17.59 -20.09 1.00
CA VAL A 73 -16.60 -21.05 0.50
C VAL A 73 -15.56 -20.36 -0.34
N PHE A 74 -14.37 -20.97 -0.38
CA PHE A 74 -13.29 -20.55 -1.24
C PHE A 74 -13.06 -21.58 -2.33
N SER A 75 -12.75 -21.11 -3.54
CA SER A 75 -12.41 -21.98 -4.66
C SER A 75 -11.30 -21.36 -5.52
N VAL A 76 -10.63 -22.18 -6.28
CA VAL A 76 -9.71 -21.75 -7.34
C VAL A 76 -10.37 -22.04 -8.67
N ASN A 77 -10.33 -21.10 -9.59
CA ASN A 77 -10.85 -21.31 -10.94
C ASN A 77 -10.07 -22.45 -11.61
N GLN A 78 -10.80 -23.40 -12.24
CA GLN A 78 -10.18 -24.53 -12.93
C GLN A 78 -9.27 -24.08 -14.09
N ASP A 79 -9.57 -22.94 -14.69
CA ASP A 79 -8.77 -22.33 -15.76
C ASP A 79 -7.72 -21.35 -15.23
N PHE A 80 -7.32 -21.47 -13.97
CA PHE A 80 -6.29 -20.59 -13.39
C PHE A 80 -4.98 -20.73 -14.15
N ARG A 81 -4.39 -19.59 -14.53
CA ARG A 81 -3.17 -19.51 -15.34
C ARG A 81 -2.10 -18.71 -14.59
N THR A 82 -0.84 -19.03 -14.85
CA THR A 82 0.30 -18.31 -14.31
C THR A 82 0.29 -16.84 -14.75
N PRO A 83 0.39 -15.86 -13.85
CA PRO A 83 0.59 -14.46 -14.19
C PRO A 83 1.91 -14.24 -14.94
N TYR A 84 1.92 -13.24 -15.81
CA TYR A 84 3.14 -12.84 -16.51
C TYR A 84 3.21 -11.34 -16.71
N PHE A 85 4.44 -10.83 -16.89
CA PHE A 85 4.71 -9.42 -17.13
C PHE A 85 5.55 -9.22 -18.37
N TYR A 86 5.20 -8.19 -19.15
CA TYR A 86 6.07 -7.62 -20.15
C TYR A 86 6.76 -6.40 -19.56
N ASN A 87 8.09 -6.45 -19.44
CA ASN A 87 8.88 -5.32 -19.01
C ASN A 87 9.70 -4.79 -20.18
N PHE A 88 9.68 -3.49 -20.37
CA PHE A 88 10.42 -2.81 -21.42
C PHE A 88 11.04 -1.53 -20.90
N ASN A 89 12.24 -1.20 -21.38
CA ASN A 89 12.93 0.00 -21.00
C ASN A 89 13.80 0.54 -22.14
N VAL A 90 13.97 1.86 -22.14
CA VAL A 90 14.90 2.58 -23.01
C VAL A 90 15.62 3.60 -22.15
N ASN A 91 16.94 3.58 -22.17
CA ASN A 91 17.78 4.50 -21.40
C ASN A 91 18.78 5.21 -22.32
N VAL A 92 18.93 6.52 -22.11
CA VAL A 92 19.94 7.35 -22.75
C VAL A 92 20.80 7.98 -21.68
N GLU A 93 22.09 7.80 -21.78
CA GLU A 93 23.07 8.38 -20.88
C GLU A 93 23.99 9.32 -21.66
N LYS A 94 24.24 10.52 -21.12
CA LYS A 94 25.14 11.50 -21.69
C LYS A 94 26.06 12.07 -20.63
N SER A 95 27.36 12.01 -20.90
CA SER A 95 28.37 12.72 -20.13
C SER A 95 28.29 14.20 -20.41
N LEU A 96 28.23 15.02 -19.36
CA LEU A 96 28.27 16.48 -19.38
C LEU A 96 29.68 16.93 -19.00
N GLY A 97 30.61 16.74 -19.93
CA GLY A 97 32.03 16.90 -19.64
C GLY A 97 32.55 15.89 -18.62
N SER A 98 33.55 16.29 -17.83
CA SER A 98 34.10 15.48 -16.73
C SER A 98 33.30 15.61 -15.43
N MET A 99 32.40 16.60 -15.34
CA MET A 99 31.75 17.00 -14.09
C MET A 99 30.51 16.19 -13.76
N ALA A 100 29.69 15.85 -14.76
CA ALA A 100 28.41 15.23 -14.50
C ALA A 100 28.00 14.21 -15.60
N VAL A 101 27.02 13.38 -15.26
CA VAL A 101 26.36 12.46 -16.18
C VAL A 101 24.86 12.62 -16.02
N LEU A 102 24.17 12.84 -17.13
CA LEU A 102 22.72 12.84 -17.22
C LEU A 102 22.24 11.51 -17.81
N GLN A 103 21.32 10.87 -17.13
CA GLN A 103 20.60 9.70 -17.62
C GLN A 103 19.11 10.02 -17.69
N VAL A 104 18.48 9.68 -18.81
CA VAL A 104 17.03 9.74 -19.00
C VAL A 104 16.56 8.40 -19.49
N GLY A 105 15.58 7.83 -18.80
CA GLY A 105 15.05 6.51 -19.11
C GLY A 105 13.54 6.47 -19.10
N TYR A 106 12.98 5.64 -19.97
CA TYR A 106 11.58 5.24 -19.91
C TYR A 106 11.51 3.77 -19.51
N ILE A 107 10.66 3.48 -18.53
CA ILE A 107 10.41 2.11 -18.04
C ILE A 107 8.92 1.86 -18.07
N GLY A 108 8.54 0.74 -18.66
CA GLY A 108 7.16 0.28 -18.65
C GLY A 108 7.05 -1.18 -18.25
N SER A 109 5.91 -1.53 -17.66
CA SER A 109 5.54 -2.89 -17.31
C SER A 109 4.05 -3.10 -17.54
N ALA A 110 3.69 -4.20 -18.18
CA ALA A 110 2.30 -4.62 -18.37
C ALA A 110 2.12 -6.02 -17.76
N GLY A 111 1.27 -6.12 -16.76
CA GLY A 111 0.91 -7.38 -16.09
C GLY A 111 -0.37 -7.95 -16.67
N HIS A 112 -0.39 -9.27 -16.86
CA HIS A 112 -1.53 -10.00 -17.39
C HIS A 112 -1.79 -11.25 -16.58
N LYS A 113 -3.06 -11.65 -16.55
CA LYS A 113 -3.53 -12.84 -15.80
C LYS A 113 -3.16 -12.75 -14.32
N LEU A 114 -3.18 -11.54 -13.76
CA LEU A 114 -2.92 -11.34 -12.34
C LEU A 114 -4.02 -12.00 -11.51
N SER A 115 -3.63 -12.46 -10.33
CA SER A 115 -4.54 -13.12 -9.41
C SER A 115 -5.54 -12.11 -8.84
N VAL A 116 -6.83 -12.43 -8.97
CA VAL A 116 -7.94 -11.65 -8.42
C VAL A 116 -8.89 -12.58 -7.69
N MET A 117 -9.26 -12.21 -6.47
CA MET A 117 -10.37 -12.84 -5.77
C MET A 117 -11.66 -12.11 -6.07
N ARG A 118 -12.73 -12.84 -6.37
CA ARG A 118 -14.07 -12.30 -6.57
C ARG A 118 -15.13 -13.21 -5.96
N ASP A 119 -16.23 -12.64 -5.54
CA ASP A 119 -17.39 -13.41 -5.11
C ASP A 119 -18.25 -13.77 -6.33
N ILE A 120 -18.13 -15.01 -6.80
CA ILE A 120 -18.92 -15.47 -7.95
C ILE A 120 -20.39 -15.69 -7.61
N ASN A 121 -20.76 -15.72 -6.32
CA ASN A 121 -22.15 -15.76 -5.87
C ASN A 121 -22.68 -14.39 -5.44
N GLN A 122 -21.99 -13.32 -5.79
CA GLN A 122 -22.47 -11.96 -5.52
C GLN A 122 -23.92 -11.80 -6.02
N ASN A 123 -24.78 -11.18 -5.17
CA ASN A 123 -26.22 -11.04 -5.42
C ASN A 123 -26.97 -12.36 -5.62
N GLY A 124 -26.42 -13.48 -5.14
CA GLY A 124 -27.09 -14.78 -5.23
C GLY A 124 -27.09 -15.42 -6.61
N ALA A 125 -26.10 -15.10 -7.44
CA ALA A 125 -26.00 -15.58 -8.82
C ALA A 125 -26.06 -17.12 -8.93
N PHE A 126 -25.59 -17.82 -7.92
CA PHE A 126 -25.56 -19.30 -7.85
C PHE A 126 -26.50 -19.89 -6.78
N ASN A 127 -27.37 -19.11 -6.15
CA ASN A 127 -28.23 -19.59 -5.07
C ASN A 127 -29.17 -20.72 -5.52
N ALA A 128 -29.63 -20.72 -6.76
CA ALA A 128 -30.45 -21.78 -7.30
C ALA A 128 -29.73 -23.14 -7.40
N GLN A 129 -28.40 -23.09 -7.68
CA GLN A 129 -27.56 -24.26 -7.81
C GLN A 129 -26.92 -24.68 -6.49
N TYR A 130 -26.59 -23.69 -5.64
CA TYR A 130 -25.88 -23.86 -4.37
C TYR A 130 -26.59 -23.10 -3.24
N PRO A 131 -27.79 -23.52 -2.83
CA PRO A 131 -28.62 -22.76 -1.88
C PRO A 131 -28.02 -22.66 -0.48
N ASN A 132 -27.03 -23.45 -0.17
CA ASN A 132 -26.36 -23.50 1.14
C ASN A 132 -25.13 -22.60 1.22
N TYR A 133 -24.77 -21.94 0.11
CA TYR A 133 -23.61 -21.04 0.08
C TYR A 133 -24.04 -19.58 0.05
N GLY A 134 -23.39 -18.79 0.90
CA GLY A 134 -23.42 -17.34 0.86
C GLY A 134 -22.43 -16.83 -0.20
N SER A 135 -21.32 -16.30 0.23
CA SER A 135 -20.24 -15.92 -0.68
C SER A 135 -19.50 -17.16 -1.20
N ILE A 136 -19.22 -17.17 -2.49
CA ILE A 136 -18.33 -18.14 -3.14
C ILE A 136 -17.12 -17.36 -3.66
N ILE A 137 -16.12 -17.22 -2.80
CA ILE A 137 -14.90 -16.48 -3.15
C ILE A 137 -14.05 -17.35 -4.06
N GLN A 138 -13.79 -16.88 -5.26
CA GLN A 138 -13.00 -17.61 -6.23
C GLN A 138 -11.74 -16.84 -6.62
N LEU A 139 -10.59 -17.52 -6.58
CA LEU A 139 -9.32 -17.02 -7.11
C LEU A 139 -9.29 -17.22 -8.63
N ASN A 140 -9.10 -16.14 -9.36
CA ASN A 140 -9.07 -16.10 -10.81
C ASN A 140 -7.78 -15.47 -11.31
N SER A 141 -7.37 -15.78 -12.53
CA SER A 141 -6.25 -15.17 -13.25
C SER A 141 -6.76 -14.22 -14.34
N ILE A 142 -7.43 -13.17 -13.96
CA ILE A 142 -8.12 -12.23 -14.86
C ILE A 142 -7.66 -10.78 -14.74
N GLY A 143 -6.86 -10.47 -13.72
CA GLY A 143 -6.41 -9.11 -13.46
C GLY A 143 -5.35 -8.63 -14.45
N THR A 144 -5.29 -7.33 -14.61
CA THR A 144 -4.29 -6.61 -15.41
C THR A 144 -3.65 -5.48 -14.62
N SER A 145 -2.45 -5.11 -15.01
CA SER A 145 -1.79 -3.91 -14.49
C SER A 145 -0.95 -3.25 -15.57
N ASN A 146 -0.74 -1.94 -15.40
CA ASN A 146 0.09 -1.15 -16.30
C ASN A 146 0.91 -0.15 -15.50
N TYR A 147 2.21 -0.11 -15.75
CA TYR A 147 3.11 0.88 -15.17
C TYR A 147 3.91 1.56 -16.25
N ASN A 148 3.98 2.88 -16.19
CA ASN A 148 4.79 3.70 -17.08
C ASN A 148 5.52 4.74 -16.27
N SER A 149 6.81 4.96 -16.55
CA SER A 149 7.60 5.98 -15.87
C SER A 149 8.65 6.61 -16.78
N LEU A 150 8.84 7.91 -16.59
CA LEU A 150 10.01 8.65 -17.05
C LEU A 150 10.92 8.86 -15.85
N GLN A 151 12.16 8.40 -15.96
CA GLN A 151 13.17 8.50 -14.91
C GLN A 151 14.32 9.36 -15.40
N THR A 152 14.71 10.35 -14.59
CA THR A 152 15.83 11.23 -14.89
C THR A 152 16.80 11.24 -13.72
N THR A 153 18.06 10.99 -13.99
CA THR A 153 19.13 11.03 -12.97
C THR A 153 20.26 11.94 -13.45
N LEU A 154 20.60 12.90 -12.63
CA LEU A 154 21.79 13.71 -12.80
C LEU A 154 22.80 13.37 -11.70
N ARG A 155 23.93 12.80 -12.10
CA ARG A 155 25.03 12.43 -11.17
C ARG A 155 26.18 13.42 -11.33
N ILE A 156 26.50 14.14 -10.27
CA ILE A 156 27.62 15.08 -10.17
C ILE A 156 28.80 14.35 -9.58
N ARG A 157 29.88 14.20 -10.36
CA ARG A 157 31.07 13.46 -9.93
C ARG A 157 32.03 14.31 -9.10
N SER A 158 32.29 15.52 -9.56
CA SER A 158 33.08 16.52 -8.83
C SER A 158 32.93 17.88 -9.52
N TRP A 159 32.35 18.84 -8.82
CA TRP A 159 32.21 20.22 -9.29
C TRP A 159 32.53 21.15 -8.14
N HIS A 160 33.75 21.70 -8.16
CA HIS A 160 34.23 22.64 -7.12
C HIS A 160 34.02 22.15 -5.67
N GLY A 161 34.27 20.87 -5.41
CA GLY A 161 34.06 20.25 -4.11
C GLY A 161 32.65 19.67 -3.87
N LEU A 162 31.73 19.87 -4.82
CA LEU A 162 30.38 19.30 -4.77
C LEU A 162 30.35 17.94 -5.49
N THR A 163 29.83 16.95 -4.81
CA THR A 163 29.44 15.63 -5.37
C THR A 163 27.99 15.36 -5.00
N GLY A 164 27.28 14.56 -5.81
CA GLY A 164 25.90 14.26 -5.49
C GLY A 164 25.13 13.63 -6.62
N GLN A 165 23.86 13.40 -6.36
CA GLN A 165 22.93 12.88 -7.35
C GLN A 165 21.55 13.48 -7.11
N LEU A 166 20.86 13.77 -8.20
CA LEU A 166 19.43 14.07 -8.22
C LEU A 166 18.77 12.99 -9.06
N ALA A 167 17.69 12.45 -8.57
CA ALA A 167 16.87 11.50 -9.30
C ALA A 167 15.41 11.95 -9.23
N TYR A 168 14.77 11.95 -10.37
CA TYR A 168 13.35 12.29 -10.50
C TYR A 168 12.65 11.21 -11.31
N THR A 169 11.55 10.74 -10.78
CA THR A 169 10.66 9.80 -11.45
C THR A 169 9.28 10.42 -11.57
N TRP A 170 8.77 10.45 -12.78
CA TRP A 170 7.37 10.69 -13.07
C TRP A 170 6.75 9.38 -13.52
N ALA A 171 5.81 8.85 -12.74
CA ALA A 171 5.28 7.51 -12.94
C ALA A 171 3.76 7.46 -12.84
N HIS A 172 3.18 6.41 -13.39
CA HIS A 172 1.79 6.05 -13.19
C HIS A 172 1.63 4.54 -13.18
N ALA A 173 1.11 4.03 -12.07
CA ALA A 173 0.74 2.64 -11.89
C ALA A 173 -0.79 2.52 -11.89
N LEU A 174 -1.30 1.65 -12.74
CA LEU A 174 -2.74 1.35 -12.87
C LEU A 174 -2.93 -0.15 -12.72
N ASP A 175 -3.96 -0.55 -12.00
CA ASP A 175 -4.37 -1.94 -11.88
C ASP A 175 -5.87 -2.05 -11.57
N GLU A 176 -6.40 -3.25 -11.61
CA GLU A 176 -7.77 -3.55 -11.17
C GLU A 176 -7.79 -3.95 -9.70
N VAL A 177 -6.69 -4.55 -9.22
CA VAL A 177 -6.52 -4.98 -7.82
C VAL A 177 -5.05 -4.90 -7.47
N THR A 178 -4.68 -4.04 -6.55
CA THR A 178 -3.28 -3.89 -6.11
C THR A 178 -2.82 -5.10 -5.29
N GLU A 179 -3.68 -5.58 -4.41
CA GLU A 179 -3.44 -6.79 -3.63
C GLU A 179 -4.63 -7.74 -3.73
N TYR A 180 -4.42 -8.93 -4.28
CA TYR A 180 -5.47 -9.91 -4.51
C TYR A 180 -6.18 -10.39 -3.23
N ARG A 181 -5.59 -10.19 -2.06
CA ARG A 181 -6.16 -10.55 -0.74
C ARG A 181 -6.90 -9.40 -0.06
N GLY A 182 -6.72 -8.17 -0.54
CA GLY A 182 -7.16 -6.99 0.17
C GLY A 182 -8.67 -6.80 0.14
N VAL A 183 -9.21 -6.51 -1.01
CA VAL A 183 -10.62 -6.15 -1.16
C VAL A 183 -11.19 -6.85 -2.37
N LEU A 184 -12.39 -7.44 -2.20
CA LEU A 184 -13.13 -7.98 -3.33
C LEU A 184 -13.58 -6.84 -4.26
N PRO A 185 -13.65 -7.07 -5.58
CA PRO A 185 -14.24 -6.13 -6.50
C PRO A 185 -15.63 -5.72 -6.07
N LEU A 186 -15.98 -4.46 -6.28
CA LEU A 186 -17.31 -3.93 -5.98
C LEU A 186 -18.39 -4.67 -6.77
N ASP A 187 -18.11 -4.92 -8.05
CA ASP A 187 -18.87 -5.83 -8.89
C ASP A 187 -17.96 -6.97 -9.38
N SER A 188 -18.18 -8.17 -8.86
CA SER A 188 -17.42 -9.36 -9.19
C SER A 188 -17.55 -9.80 -10.65
N PHE A 189 -18.55 -9.28 -11.36
CA PHE A 189 -18.81 -9.60 -12.78
C PHE A 189 -18.34 -8.49 -13.73
N ASN A 190 -17.95 -7.32 -13.21
CA ASN A 190 -17.47 -6.19 -13.99
C ASN A 190 -16.16 -5.64 -13.42
N LEU A 191 -15.07 -6.36 -13.60
CA LEU A 191 -13.76 -5.98 -13.07
C LEU A 191 -13.22 -4.68 -13.70
N ALA A 192 -13.71 -4.29 -14.87
CA ALA A 192 -13.29 -3.05 -15.53
C ALA A 192 -13.59 -1.79 -14.71
N GLN A 193 -14.58 -1.82 -13.82
CA GLN A 193 -14.89 -0.71 -12.90
C GLN A 193 -13.81 -0.53 -11.83
N GLU A 194 -13.01 -1.57 -11.60
CA GLU A 194 -11.90 -1.55 -10.65
C GLU A 194 -10.63 -0.93 -11.20
N TYR A 195 -10.53 -0.74 -12.52
CA TYR A 195 -9.33 -0.21 -13.15
C TYR A 195 -9.11 1.25 -12.74
N GLY A 196 -8.07 1.48 -11.97
CA GLY A 196 -7.72 2.78 -11.40
C GLY A 196 -6.27 2.85 -10.97
N SER A 197 -5.89 3.92 -10.30
CA SER A 197 -4.54 4.03 -9.73
C SER A 197 -4.28 2.91 -8.73
N SER A 198 -3.10 2.29 -8.83
CA SER A 198 -2.63 1.32 -7.83
C SER A 198 -2.50 2.00 -6.46
N ASP A 199 -2.72 1.26 -5.37
CA ASP A 199 -2.53 1.78 -4.00
C ASP A 199 -1.12 2.32 -3.76
N PHE A 200 -0.14 1.84 -4.53
CA PHE A 200 1.26 2.26 -4.48
C PHE A 200 1.64 3.32 -5.52
N ASP A 201 0.67 3.84 -6.28
CA ASP A 201 0.97 4.87 -7.29
C ASP A 201 1.54 6.11 -6.61
N THR A 202 2.74 6.46 -6.99
CA THR A 202 3.42 7.70 -6.58
C THR A 202 3.78 8.46 -7.84
N ARG A 203 2.94 9.45 -8.18
CA ARG A 203 3.02 10.16 -9.45
C ARG A 203 4.34 10.87 -9.65
N HIS A 204 4.88 11.48 -8.62
CA HIS A 204 6.13 12.23 -8.61
C HIS A 204 6.98 11.75 -7.45
N ASN A 205 8.22 11.39 -7.74
CA ASN A 205 9.21 11.04 -6.74
C ASN A 205 10.52 11.75 -7.09
N PHE A 206 11.02 12.55 -6.16
CA PHE A 206 12.28 13.25 -6.27
C PHE A 206 13.16 12.93 -5.07
N THR A 207 14.35 12.43 -5.34
CA THR A 207 15.38 12.21 -4.33
C THR A 207 16.66 12.91 -4.73
N ALA A 208 17.35 13.48 -3.77
CA ALA A 208 18.66 14.06 -4.01
C ALA A 208 19.57 13.85 -2.81
N TYR A 209 20.84 13.64 -3.07
CA TYR A 209 21.87 13.74 -2.05
C TYR A 209 23.04 14.57 -2.55
N PHE A 210 23.62 15.32 -1.64
CA PHE A 210 24.77 16.17 -1.91
C PHE A 210 25.81 16.03 -0.81
N SER A 211 27.05 16.10 -1.20
CA SER A 211 28.20 16.24 -0.32
C SER A 211 29.06 17.40 -0.84
N TYR A 212 29.25 18.39 -0.02
CA TYR A 212 30.03 19.58 -0.38
C TYR A 212 31.18 19.77 0.58
N ASP A 213 32.39 19.64 0.06
CA ASP A 213 33.61 19.98 0.79
C ASP A 213 33.84 21.48 0.72
N LEU A 214 33.69 22.17 1.85
CA LEU A 214 33.87 23.62 1.91
C LEU A 214 35.32 23.99 1.68
N PRO A 215 35.58 24.96 0.81
CA PRO A 215 36.93 25.50 0.65
C PRO A 215 37.40 26.10 1.97
N GLY A 216 38.60 25.75 2.37
CA GLY A 216 39.18 26.28 3.58
C GLY A 216 39.52 27.77 3.42
N SER A 217 39.40 28.54 4.50
CA SER A 217 39.79 29.96 4.53
C SER A 217 41.29 30.11 4.83
N SER A 218 41.92 31.07 4.17
CA SER A 218 43.30 31.46 4.48
C SER A 218 43.42 32.28 5.79
N HIS A 219 42.29 32.75 6.33
CA HIS A 219 42.24 33.51 7.56
C HIS A 219 41.96 32.60 8.76
N GLY A 220 42.93 32.49 9.66
CA GLY A 220 42.82 31.68 10.90
C GLY A 220 43.50 30.33 10.85
N PRO A 221 43.47 29.60 11.98
CA PRO A 221 44.16 28.30 12.11
C PRO A 221 43.53 27.24 11.20
N ARG A 222 44.37 26.51 10.47
CA ARG A 222 43.90 25.47 9.51
C ARG A 222 42.98 24.42 10.14
N TRP A 223 43.22 24.04 11.39
CA TRP A 223 42.38 23.04 12.09
C TRP A 223 40.95 23.55 12.29
N LEU A 224 40.70 24.89 12.30
CA LEU A 224 39.38 25.47 12.42
C LEU A 224 38.75 25.77 11.05
N THR A 225 39.53 26.25 10.08
CA THR A 225 39.02 26.77 8.80
C THR A 225 38.91 25.72 7.69
N HIS A 226 39.61 24.58 7.79
CA HIS A 226 39.61 23.53 6.76
C HIS A 226 38.96 22.27 7.25
N GLY A 227 38.56 21.38 6.32
CA GLY A 227 38.01 20.06 6.63
C GLY A 227 36.53 20.06 7.02
N TRP A 228 35.81 21.11 6.67
CA TRP A 228 34.36 21.14 6.78
C TRP A 228 33.71 20.48 5.57
N GLN A 229 32.67 19.70 5.82
CA GLN A 229 31.84 19.06 4.80
C GLN A 229 30.39 19.20 5.21
N VAL A 230 29.55 19.59 4.27
CA VAL A 230 28.07 19.63 4.44
C VAL A 230 27.49 18.55 3.54
N ASN A 231 26.64 17.73 4.11
CA ASN A 231 25.89 16.73 3.37
C ASN A 231 24.40 16.99 3.54
N SER A 232 23.63 16.66 2.54
CA SER A 232 22.17 16.75 2.60
C SER A 232 21.56 15.57 1.85
N PHE A 233 20.44 15.10 2.36
CA PHE A 233 19.55 14.14 1.71
C PHE A 233 18.15 14.74 1.65
N LEU A 234 17.54 14.66 0.48
CA LEU A 234 16.17 15.13 0.22
C LEU A 234 15.35 13.98 -0.32
N SER A 235 14.15 13.83 0.21
CA SER A 235 13.16 12.89 -0.30
C SER A 235 11.81 13.59 -0.38
N LEU A 236 11.29 13.73 -1.59
CA LEU A 236 10.02 14.40 -1.87
C LEU A 236 9.19 13.49 -2.75
N HIS A 237 7.95 13.19 -2.37
CA HIS A 237 7.05 12.49 -3.27
C HIS A 237 5.60 12.95 -3.14
N SER A 238 4.82 12.75 -4.21
CA SER A 238 3.39 12.98 -4.18
C SER A 238 2.69 11.97 -3.26
N GLY A 239 1.52 12.34 -2.76
CA GLY A 239 0.69 11.44 -1.99
C GLY A 239 0.25 10.21 -2.79
N GLN A 240 -0.04 9.14 -2.07
CA GLN A 240 -0.60 7.92 -2.62
C GLN A 240 -2.11 8.08 -2.82
N PRO A 241 -2.69 7.35 -3.79
CA PRO A 241 -4.13 7.37 -3.97
C PRO A 241 -4.85 6.63 -2.84
N PHE A 242 -6.10 7.01 -2.64
CA PHE A 242 -6.96 6.40 -1.64
C PHE A 242 -8.44 6.42 -2.05
N ASN A 243 -9.24 5.59 -1.39
CA ASN A 243 -10.69 5.56 -1.50
C ASN A 243 -11.32 6.29 -0.32
N PHE A 244 -12.43 6.99 -0.55
CA PHE A 244 -13.28 7.51 0.52
C PHE A 244 -14.39 6.51 0.82
N ASN A 245 -14.49 6.08 2.08
CA ASN A 245 -15.40 5.05 2.54
C ASN A 245 -16.40 5.60 3.57
N ALA A 246 -17.65 5.19 3.46
CA ALA A 246 -18.67 5.49 4.47
C ALA A 246 -18.70 4.45 5.62
N GLY A 247 -17.56 3.93 6.04
CA GLY A 247 -17.45 3.01 7.18
C GLY A 247 -17.54 1.52 6.87
N THR A 248 -17.57 1.15 5.59
CA THR A 248 -17.48 -0.25 5.14
C THR A 248 -16.34 -0.40 4.13
N GLN A 249 -15.84 -1.61 3.95
CA GLN A 249 -14.83 -1.86 2.93
C GLN A 249 -15.42 -1.57 1.55
N ARG A 250 -14.97 -0.48 0.95
CA ARG A 250 -15.23 -0.06 -0.42
C ARG A 250 -16.70 -0.15 -0.86
N PRO A 251 -17.63 0.59 -0.23
CA PRO A 251 -18.92 0.82 -0.83
C PRO A 251 -18.76 1.71 -2.06
N GLY A 252 -19.56 1.50 -3.10
CA GLY A 252 -19.75 2.49 -4.15
C GLY A 252 -20.13 3.83 -3.53
N MET A 253 -19.52 4.90 -4.01
CA MET A 253 -19.80 6.26 -3.55
C MET A 253 -20.09 7.15 -4.75
N ASN A 254 -21.02 8.08 -4.58
CA ASN A 254 -21.14 9.20 -5.50
C ASN A 254 -20.28 10.36 -5.01
N ILE A 255 -19.53 10.96 -5.93
CA ILE A 255 -18.95 12.28 -5.76
C ILE A 255 -19.95 13.31 -6.28
N VAL A 256 -20.36 14.21 -5.41
CA VAL A 256 -21.43 15.21 -5.69
C VAL A 256 -20.92 16.64 -5.53
N GLY A 257 -19.66 16.83 -5.18
CA GLY A 257 -19.01 18.11 -4.98
C GLY A 257 -17.50 18.04 -5.14
N ASN A 258 -16.82 19.16 -4.85
CA ASN A 258 -15.36 19.16 -4.84
C ASN A 258 -14.85 18.54 -3.52
N PRO A 259 -14.12 17.40 -3.56
CA PRO A 259 -13.63 16.72 -2.37
C PRO A 259 -12.69 17.55 -1.49
N TYR A 260 -12.05 18.55 -2.06
CA TYR A 260 -11.04 19.37 -1.38
C TYR A 260 -11.56 20.78 -1.04
N ALA A 261 -12.84 21.09 -1.32
CA ALA A 261 -13.39 22.40 -1.04
C ALA A 261 -13.56 22.66 0.46
N GLY A 262 -13.04 23.79 0.94
CA GLY A 262 -13.17 24.20 2.33
C GLY A 262 -12.39 23.38 3.34
N VAL A 263 -11.48 22.51 2.89
CA VAL A 263 -10.65 21.68 3.75
C VAL A 263 -9.35 22.41 4.11
N SER A 264 -9.06 22.50 5.40
CA SER A 264 -7.80 23.03 5.91
C SER A 264 -6.84 21.85 6.10
N HIS A 265 -5.79 21.78 5.29
CA HIS A 265 -4.73 20.77 5.43
C HIS A 265 -3.79 21.08 6.60
N ALA A 266 -4.35 21.48 7.73
CA ALA A 266 -3.60 21.75 8.95
C ALA A 266 -4.04 20.76 10.04
N PHE A 267 -3.07 20.26 10.80
CA PHE A 267 -3.35 19.35 11.90
C PHE A 267 -4.30 20.01 12.91
N ASN A 268 -5.38 19.33 13.21
CA ASN A 268 -6.41 19.77 14.15
C ASN A 268 -6.56 18.77 15.29
N VAL A 269 -6.18 19.17 16.48
CA VAL A 269 -6.24 18.34 17.69
C VAL A 269 -7.67 17.88 18.02
N ALA A 270 -8.68 18.70 17.70
CA ALA A 270 -10.08 18.37 18.02
C ALA A 270 -10.60 17.17 17.22
N VAL A 271 -10.07 16.92 16.02
CA VAL A 271 -10.44 15.78 15.16
C VAL A 271 -9.36 14.70 15.14
N GLY A 272 -8.27 14.90 15.87
CA GLY A 272 -7.19 13.92 15.99
C GLY A 272 -6.35 13.71 14.75
N GLY A 273 -6.31 14.69 13.83
CA GLY A 273 -5.57 14.53 12.58
C GLY A 273 -5.67 15.75 11.67
N GLU A 274 -5.31 15.55 10.41
CA GLU A 274 -5.36 16.55 9.36
C GLU A 274 -6.60 16.34 8.48
N PRO A 275 -7.59 17.25 8.48
CA PRO A 275 -8.69 17.18 7.54
C PRO A 275 -8.16 17.19 6.10
N TRP A 276 -8.49 16.17 5.33
CA TRP A 276 -7.93 16.01 3.98
C TRP A 276 -8.98 16.08 2.89
N VAL A 277 -10.16 15.52 3.13
CA VAL A 277 -11.30 15.63 2.21
C VAL A 277 -12.55 16.10 2.93
N ASN A 278 -13.43 16.74 2.19
CA ASN A 278 -14.74 17.18 2.66
C ASN A 278 -15.75 16.03 2.52
N PRO A 279 -16.21 15.42 3.62
CA PRO A 279 -17.16 14.31 3.56
C PRO A 279 -18.50 14.68 2.87
N ALA A 280 -18.91 15.96 2.91
CA ALA A 280 -20.12 16.42 2.27
C ALA A 280 -20.06 16.37 0.73
N ALA A 281 -18.87 16.19 0.15
CA ALA A 281 -18.71 15.98 -1.28
C ALA A 281 -19.08 14.56 -1.73
N PHE A 282 -19.43 13.67 -0.81
CA PHE A 282 -19.71 12.25 -1.09
C PHE A 282 -21.05 11.83 -0.51
N CYS A 283 -21.71 10.91 -1.18
CA CYS A 283 -22.91 10.26 -0.65
C CYS A 283 -23.04 8.82 -1.17
N VAL A 284 -23.80 8.00 -0.44
CA VAL A 284 -24.10 6.63 -0.84
C VAL A 284 -25.14 6.62 -1.95
N PRO A 285 -24.91 5.94 -3.08
CA PRO A 285 -25.87 5.83 -4.16
C PRO A 285 -27.25 5.36 -3.68
N GLY A 286 -28.31 6.00 -4.18
CA GLY A 286 -29.68 5.66 -3.79
C GLY A 286 -30.13 6.14 -2.41
N SER A 287 -29.24 6.74 -1.59
CA SER A 287 -29.65 7.35 -0.32
C SER A 287 -30.43 8.63 -0.54
N ALA A 288 -31.31 8.95 0.41
CA ALA A 288 -32.16 10.17 0.33
C ALA A 288 -31.28 11.42 0.22
N GLY A 289 -31.54 12.23 -0.82
CA GLY A 289 -30.83 13.48 -1.08
C GLY A 289 -29.47 13.28 -1.78
N CYS A 290 -29.06 12.07 -2.09
CA CYS A 290 -27.83 11.81 -2.86
C CYS A 290 -28.07 12.12 -4.34
N ALA A 291 -27.35 13.11 -4.87
CA ALA A 291 -27.26 13.35 -6.30
C ALA A 291 -26.32 12.36 -6.96
N GLY A 292 -26.49 12.11 -8.26
CA GLY A 292 -25.65 11.21 -9.04
C GLY A 292 -26.35 9.92 -9.45
N THR A 293 -25.58 8.85 -9.63
CA THR A 293 -26.15 7.57 -10.05
C THR A 293 -26.80 6.83 -8.88
N THR A 294 -27.83 6.05 -9.19
CA THR A 294 -28.42 5.08 -8.24
C THR A 294 -27.74 3.70 -8.31
N ASP A 295 -26.81 3.52 -9.25
CA ASP A 295 -25.99 2.32 -9.35
C ASP A 295 -25.21 2.11 -8.04
N PRO A 296 -25.31 0.96 -7.39
CA PRO A 296 -24.56 0.67 -6.16
C PRO A 296 -23.05 0.87 -6.28
N ALA A 297 -22.49 0.79 -7.47
CA ALA A 297 -21.08 1.08 -7.74
C ALA A 297 -20.73 2.56 -7.56
N GLY A 298 -21.70 3.47 -7.68
CA GLY A 298 -21.46 4.90 -7.63
C GLY A 298 -20.73 5.44 -8.86
N ASN A 299 -20.30 6.70 -8.77
CA ASN A 299 -19.51 7.36 -9.83
C ASN A 299 -18.07 7.69 -9.38
N LEU A 300 -17.70 7.38 -8.15
CA LEU A 300 -16.33 7.55 -7.65
C LEU A 300 -15.47 6.34 -8.06
N SER A 301 -14.55 6.57 -8.97
CA SER A 301 -13.59 5.54 -9.39
C SER A 301 -12.68 5.10 -8.24
N ARG A 302 -12.19 3.86 -8.30
CA ARG A 302 -11.21 3.36 -7.34
C ARG A 302 -9.97 4.25 -7.33
N ASN A 303 -9.51 4.61 -6.12
CA ASN A 303 -8.29 5.39 -5.91
C ASN A 303 -8.24 6.72 -6.69
N ALA A 304 -9.40 7.37 -6.84
CA ALA A 304 -9.50 8.64 -7.55
C ALA A 304 -8.98 9.85 -6.74
N LEU A 305 -8.83 9.69 -5.44
CA LEU A 305 -8.38 10.74 -4.53
C LEU A 305 -6.89 10.57 -4.23
N VAL A 306 -6.20 11.67 -3.94
CA VAL A 306 -4.76 11.67 -3.65
C VAL A 306 -4.53 12.19 -2.25
N GLY A 307 -3.77 11.44 -1.47
CA GLY A 307 -3.42 11.74 -0.09
C GLY A 307 -2.29 12.76 0.08
N PRO A 308 -1.85 12.98 1.32
CA PRO A 308 -0.73 13.87 1.63
C PRO A 308 0.55 13.44 0.92
N GLY A 309 1.30 14.41 0.45
CA GLY A 309 2.65 14.17 -0.06
C GLY A 309 3.68 14.15 1.06
N PHE A 310 4.79 13.53 0.78
CA PHE A 310 5.93 13.40 1.68
C PHE A 310 7.02 14.43 1.34
N ALA A 311 7.64 15.02 2.34
CA ALA A 311 8.85 15.80 2.18
C ALA A 311 9.73 15.67 3.42
N ASP A 312 10.96 15.25 3.19
CA ASP A 312 11.97 15.11 4.22
C ASP A 312 13.30 15.69 3.72
N VAL A 313 13.96 16.43 4.58
CA VAL A 313 15.26 17.04 4.29
C VAL A 313 16.16 16.84 5.50
N ASP A 314 17.20 16.05 5.28
CA ASP A 314 18.26 15.83 6.26
C ASP A 314 19.49 16.63 5.91
N VAL A 315 20.13 17.18 6.92
CA VAL A 315 21.39 17.92 6.76
C VAL A 315 22.38 17.43 7.78
N SER A 316 23.62 17.23 7.35
CA SER A 316 24.71 16.94 8.27
C SER A 316 25.93 17.77 8.01
N VAL A 317 26.59 18.17 9.08
CA VAL A 317 27.81 18.94 9.07
C VAL A 317 28.93 18.11 9.69
N PHE A 318 29.97 17.86 8.93
CA PHE A 318 31.14 17.11 9.37
C PHE A 318 32.34 18.03 9.49
N LYS A 319 33.12 17.81 10.53
CA LYS A 319 34.39 18.45 10.74
C LYS A 319 35.48 17.39 10.79
N ASN A 320 36.37 17.36 9.81
CA ASN A 320 37.51 16.46 9.71
C ASN A 320 38.76 17.16 10.25
N ILE A 321 39.41 16.57 11.24
CA ILE A 321 40.65 17.05 11.84
C ILE A 321 41.71 15.96 11.67
N GLN A 322 42.71 16.23 10.85
CA GLN A 322 43.84 15.32 10.68
C GLN A 322 44.80 15.51 11.86
N LEU A 323 44.99 14.48 12.67
CA LEU A 323 45.93 14.50 13.82
C LEU A 323 47.31 13.97 13.45
N LYS A 324 47.34 12.88 12.66
CA LYS A 324 48.57 12.21 12.14
C LYS A 324 48.28 11.66 10.76
N GLU A 325 49.31 11.22 10.03
CA GLU A 325 49.13 10.68 8.67
C GLU A 325 48.03 9.62 8.55
N ARG A 326 47.86 8.77 9.55
CA ARG A 326 46.83 7.71 9.59
C ARG A 326 45.70 7.93 10.59
N LEU A 327 45.71 9.04 11.35
CA LEU A 327 44.72 9.29 12.39
C LEU A 327 43.96 10.57 12.10
N ARG A 328 42.71 10.42 11.85
CA ARG A 328 41.74 11.50 11.64
C ARG A 328 40.58 11.42 12.64
N VAL A 329 40.23 12.55 13.22
CA VAL A 329 39.01 12.73 14.02
C VAL A 329 37.97 13.38 13.15
N GLN A 330 36.77 12.80 13.15
CA GLN A 330 35.61 13.39 12.48
C GLN A 330 34.51 13.65 13.53
N LEU A 331 34.16 14.91 13.71
CA LEU A 331 32.99 15.34 14.43
C LEU A 331 31.82 15.43 13.46
N ARG A 332 30.65 14.95 13.85
CA ARG A 332 29.42 14.97 13.06
C ARG A 332 28.28 15.57 13.84
N ALA A 333 27.55 16.44 13.20
CA ALA A 333 26.21 16.88 13.62
C ALA A 333 25.25 16.52 12.50
N GLU A 334 24.32 15.63 12.78
CA GLU A 334 23.35 15.08 11.81
C GLU A 334 21.95 15.50 12.28
N MET A 335 21.22 16.20 11.42
CA MET A 335 19.90 16.76 11.67
C MET A 335 18.93 16.13 10.67
N PHE A 336 17.93 15.46 11.18
CA PHE A 336 16.88 14.78 10.41
C PHE A 336 15.63 15.64 10.43
N ASN A 337 14.93 15.68 9.31
CA ASN A 337 13.76 16.52 9.09
C ASN A 337 13.97 17.95 9.61
N VAL A 338 14.95 18.65 9.02
CA VAL A 338 15.37 19.98 9.51
C VAL A 338 14.26 21.02 9.51
N PHE A 339 13.21 20.83 8.71
CA PHE A 339 12.05 21.72 8.68
C PHE A 339 10.95 21.29 9.66
N ASN A 340 11.16 20.21 10.43
CA ASN A 340 10.18 19.68 11.38
C ASN A 340 8.79 19.49 10.75
N ARG A 341 8.75 19.04 9.50
CA ARG A 341 7.50 18.83 8.79
C ARG A 341 6.80 17.56 9.30
N LYS A 342 5.51 17.65 9.54
CA LYS A 342 4.67 16.46 9.74
C LYS A 342 4.40 15.81 8.39
N ASN A 343 4.75 14.55 8.24
CA ASN A 343 4.47 13.77 7.07
C ASN A 343 3.34 12.78 7.41
N MET A 344 2.13 13.16 7.02
CA MET A 344 0.94 12.34 7.23
C MET A 344 0.88 11.21 6.20
N ALA A 345 0.36 10.07 6.60
CA ALA A 345 0.12 8.93 5.72
C ALA A 345 -1.36 8.63 5.60
N THR A 346 -1.80 8.35 4.39
CA THR A 346 -3.04 7.61 4.20
C THR A 346 -2.73 6.13 4.31
N GLY A 347 -3.50 5.39 5.10
CA GLY A 347 -3.45 3.93 5.02
C GLY A 347 -3.74 3.47 3.59
N PRO A 348 -3.18 2.33 3.13
CA PRO A 348 -3.43 1.86 1.78
C PRO A 348 -4.93 1.75 1.52
N GLY A 349 -5.37 2.49 0.54
CA GLY A 349 -6.69 2.36 -0.03
C GLY A 349 -7.85 3.09 0.65
N SER A 350 -7.74 3.69 1.84
CA SER A 350 -8.92 4.35 2.42
C SER A 350 -8.65 5.47 3.42
N VAL A 351 -9.48 6.50 3.36
CA VAL A 351 -9.64 7.51 4.41
C VAL A 351 -11.01 7.30 5.05
N GLY A 352 -11.08 7.37 6.37
CA GLY A 352 -12.32 7.16 7.12
C GLY A 352 -13.42 8.17 6.76
N SER A 353 -14.65 7.87 7.17
CA SER A 353 -15.85 8.64 6.84
C SER A 353 -15.82 10.11 7.33
N ASN A 354 -14.92 10.47 8.22
CA ASN A 354 -14.71 11.83 8.68
C ASN A 354 -13.77 12.66 7.77
N GLY A 355 -13.16 12.04 6.76
CA GLY A 355 -12.25 12.71 5.85
C GLY A 355 -10.91 13.13 6.46
N VAL A 356 -10.51 12.58 7.59
CA VAL A 356 -9.32 12.95 8.36
C VAL A 356 -8.22 11.91 8.17
N VAL A 357 -6.98 12.37 7.98
CA VAL A 357 -5.76 11.57 8.05
C VAL A 357 -5.15 11.75 9.42
N SER A 358 -5.00 10.68 10.19
CA SER A 358 -4.54 10.70 11.59
C SER A 358 -3.11 10.22 11.78
N ASP A 359 -2.66 9.32 10.94
CA ASP A 359 -1.36 8.66 11.12
C ASP A 359 -0.24 9.41 10.42
N THR A 360 0.95 9.38 11.01
CA THR A 360 2.18 9.79 10.34
C THR A 360 2.79 8.61 9.56
N ILE A 361 3.69 8.90 8.64
CA ILE A 361 4.41 7.85 7.88
C ILE A 361 5.20 6.94 8.82
N GLY A 362 5.80 7.49 9.88
CA GLY A 362 6.54 6.73 10.85
C GLY A 362 5.66 5.77 11.66
N ASP A 363 4.53 6.24 12.16
CA ASP A 363 3.56 5.41 12.89
C ASP A 363 3.03 4.29 12.00
N TYR A 364 2.67 4.62 10.78
CA TYR A 364 2.17 3.65 9.80
C TYR A 364 3.17 2.54 9.49
N ASN A 365 4.46 2.89 9.38
CA ASN A 365 5.54 1.93 9.14
C ASN A 365 6.01 1.18 10.40
N GLY A 366 5.39 1.42 11.55
CA GLY A 366 5.75 0.78 12.82
C GLY A 366 7.08 1.23 13.40
N ALA A 367 7.53 2.44 13.06
CA ALA A 367 8.75 3.05 13.56
C ALA A 367 8.50 4.46 14.14
N PRO A 368 7.60 4.60 15.12
CA PRO A 368 7.24 5.91 15.67
C PRO A 368 8.45 6.59 16.32
N GLY A 369 8.67 7.85 15.97
CA GLY A 369 9.72 8.69 16.52
C GLY A 369 11.13 8.45 16.00
N LEU A 370 11.34 7.49 15.08
CA LEU A 370 12.68 7.13 14.59
C LEU A 370 12.78 6.96 13.07
N GLY A 371 11.65 6.92 12.38
CA GLY A 371 11.58 6.69 10.94
C GLY A 371 11.69 7.98 10.11
N PRO A 372 11.87 7.86 8.77
CA PRO A 372 11.74 8.98 7.86
C PRO A 372 10.38 9.66 8.00
N GLY A 373 10.38 11.00 7.99
CA GLY A 373 9.16 11.79 8.12
C GLY A 373 8.69 12.06 9.55
N GLU A 374 9.41 11.57 10.54
CA GLU A 374 9.20 11.87 11.94
C GLU A 374 9.63 13.31 12.29
N PRO A 375 9.27 13.83 13.48
CA PRO A 375 9.68 15.16 13.92
C PRO A 375 11.19 15.36 13.87
N PHE A 376 11.60 16.64 13.82
CA PHE A 376 13.02 17.01 13.88
C PHE A 376 13.77 16.24 14.95
N ASN A 377 14.87 15.64 14.55
CA ASN A 377 15.78 14.92 15.42
C ASN A 377 17.23 15.29 15.11
N MET A 378 18.10 15.26 16.10
CA MET A 378 19.51 15.60 15.94
C MET A 378 20.39 14.63 16.70
N GLN A 379 21.46 14.19 16.06
CA GLN A 379 22.51 13.41 16.72
C GLN A 379 23.88 14.05 16.55
N ILE A 380 24.74 13.86 17.55
CA ILE A 380 26.13 14.29 17.51
C ILE A 380 26.98 13.04 17.68
N ALA A 381 27.96 12.86 16.80
CA ALA A 381 28.86 11.73 16.85
C ALA A 381 30.33 12.15 16.68
N LEU A 382 31.22 11.39 17.32
CA LEU A 382 32.66 11.48 17.13
C LEU A 382 33.16 10.14 16.58
N LYS A 383 33.87 10.20 15.45
CA LYS A 383 34.48 9.03 14.81
C LYS A 383 35.99 9.19 14.75
N LEU A 384 36.68 8.17 15.21
CA LEU A 384 38.13 8.03 15.01
C LEU A 384 38.38 7.15 13.79
N ILE A 385 39.20 7.63 12.87
CA ILE A 385 39.56 6.94 11.64
C ILE A 385 41.08 6.79 11.62
N PHE A 386 41.56 5.55 11.54
CA PHE A 386 42.97 5.20 11.56
C PHE A 386 43.30 4.08 10.55
#